data_7c225ae15ec8fb073e809922d4e10bb4
#
_entry.id   7c225ae15ec8fb073e809922d4e10bb4
#
_cell.length_a   1.000
_cell.length_b   1.000
_cell.length_c   1.000
_cell.angle_alpha   90.00
_cell.angle_beta   90.00
_cell.angle_gamma   90.00
#
_symmetry.space_group_name_H-M   'P 1'
#
loop_
_entity.id
_entity.type
_entity.pdbx_description
1 polymer ?
#
loop_
_entity_poly.entity_id
_entity_poly.type
_entity_poly.pdbx_seq_one_letter_code
_entity_poly.pdbx_strand_id
1 'polypeptide(L)'
;ITDEQRRVYTLVLKGYIRLQRCKFPAGASGTQLDILAREAMWREGLNYLHGTGHGVGSYLNVHEGPHQIRMEWRPAPIVAGMTVTDEPGIYLAGKFGVRIENTLLAVPYKSTDFGEFLQFEALTLCPIDKTPIIREMLSAEEVAWLNAYHRTVYERLAPHLGASEKAWLKAATEAI
;
A
#
# COMPACT_ATOMS: atom_id res chain seq x y z
N ILE A 1 0.33 5.90 -22.50
CA ILE A 1 1.12 6.02 -21.27
C ILE A 1 2.58 6.19 -21.66
N THR A 2 3.24 7.26 -21.19
CA THR A 2 4.65 7.52 -21.48
C THR A 2 5.58 6.69 -20.58
N ASP A 3 6.87 6.57 -20.97
CA ASP A 3 7.85 5.88 -20.15
C ASP A 3 8.07 6.57 -18.79
N GLU A 4 8.01 7.93 -18.75
CA GLU A 4 8.06 8.69 -17.50
C GLU A 4 6.89 8.32 -16.57
N GLN A 5 5.67 8.23 -17.10
CA GLN A 5 4.49 7.83 -16.35
C GLN A 5 4.60 6.40 -15.82
N ARG A 6 5.05 5.46 -16.66
CA ARG A 6 5.28 4.06 -16.26
C ARG A 6 6.32 3.94 -15.15
N ARG A 7 7.44 4.67 -15.28
CA ARG A 7 8.50 4.67 -14.28
C ARG A 7 7.98 5.20 -12.93
N VAL A 8 7.32 6.36 -12.93
CA VAL A 8 6.76 6.95 -11.71
C VAL A 8 5.71 6.04 -11.08
N TYR A 9 4.81 5.48 -11.88
CA TYR A 9 3.81 4.52 -11.39
C TYR A 9 4.46 3.32 -10.70
N THR A 10 5.49 2.74 -11.31
CA THR A 10 6.16 1.57 -10.75
C THR A 10 6.92 1.92 -9.46
N LEU A 11 7.51 3.12 -9.34
CA LEU A 11 8.16 3.57 -8.11
C LEU A 11 7.15 3.75 -6.96
N VAL A 12 5.98 4.34 -7.25
CA VAL A 12 4.88 4.46 -6.28
C VAL A 12 4.39 3.07 -5.84
N LEU A 13 4.20 2.15 -6.79
CA LEU A 13 3.81 0.77 -6.51
C LEU A 13 4.82 0.05 -5.59
N LYS A 14 6.13 0.26 -5.80
CA LYS A 14 7.18 -0.32 -4.92
C LYS A 14 7.04 0.18 -3.49
N GLY A 15 6.82 1.48 -3.30
CA GLY A 15 6.58 2.06 -1.97
C GLY A 15 5.35 1.47 -1.29
N TYR A 16 4.24 1.44 -2.02
CA TYR A 16 2.98 0.83 -1.59
C TYR A 16 3.15 -0.64 -1.16
N ILE A 17 3.79 -1.47 -1.99
CA ILE A 17 4.03 -2.88 -1.66
C ILE A 17 4.90 -3.03 -0.41
N ARG A 18 5.96 -2.24 -0.29
CA ARG A 18 6.92 -2.34 0.82
C ARG A 18 6.27 -2.03 2.15
N LEU A 19 5.41 -1.01 2.21
CA LEU A 19 4.69 -0.67 3.43
C LEU A 19 3.69 -1.78 3.79
N GLN A 20 2.88 -2.26 2.86
CA GLN A 20 1.88 -3.29 3.14
C GLN A 20 2.47 -4.62 3.61
N ARG A 21 3.61 -5.00 3.06
CA ARG A 21 4.25 -6.29 3.42
C ARG A 21 5.12 -6.21 4.68
N CYS A 22 5.30 -5.04 5.27
CA CYS A 22 6.17 -4.91 6.43
C CYS A 22 5.66 -5.70 7.65
N LYS A 23 6.59 -6.12 8.46
CA LYS A 23 6.36 -6.68 9.80
C LYS A 23 7.08 -5.74 10.77
N PHE A 24 6.43 -5.38 11.85
CA PHE A 24 6.97 -4.38 12.77
C PHE A 24 6.62 -4.72 14.22
N PRO A 25 7.47 -4.32 15.18
CA PRO A 25 7.19 -4.57 16.59
C PRO A 25 5.98 -3.73 17.05
N ALA A 26 5.15 -4.29 17.92
CA ALA A 26 4.12 -3.55 18.61
C ALA A 26 4.74 -2.36 19.34
N GLY A 27 4.10 -1.20 19.25
CA GLY A 27 4.63 0.07 19.77
C GLY A 27 5.39 0.92 18.74
N ALA A 28 5.67 0.40 17.55
CA ALA A 28 6.22 1.22 16.47
C ALA A 28 5.22 2.32 16.06
N SER A 29 5.74 3.53 15.87
CA SER A 29 4.98 4.64 15.32
C SER A 29 4.95 4.61 13.80
N GLY A 30 3.95 5.25 13.19
CA GLY A 30 3.89 5.37 11.74
C GLY A 30 5.08 6.14 11.15
N THR A 31 5.69 7.06 11.92
CA THR A 31 6.92 7.76 11.48
C THR A 31 8.08 6.79 11.22
N GLN A 32 8.19 5.72 12.00
CA GLN A 32 9.21 4.69 11.78
C GLN A 32 8.95 3.84 10.54
N LEU A 33 7.69 3.72 10.12
CA LEU A 33 7.30 2.93 8.95
C LEU A 33 7.28 3.74 7.64
N ASP A 34 7.18 5.05 7.71
CA ASP A 34 7.02 5.94 6.56
C ASP A 34 8.12 5.79 5.49
N ILE A 35 9.36 5.57 5.92
CA ILE A 35 10.49 5.37 5.03
C ILE A 35 10.30 4.19 4.05
N LEU A 36 9.56 3.16 4.45
CA LEU A 36 9.32 1.98 3.61
C LEU A 36 8.57 2.36 2.33
N ALA A 37 7.64 3.30 2.44
CA ALA A 37 6.89 3.80 1.29
C ALA A 37 7.70 4.77 0.42
N ARG A 38 8.70 5.48 0.98
CA ARG A 38 9.42 6.55 0.27
C ARG A 38 10.72 6.12 -0.39
N GLU A 39 11.39 5.12 0.15
CA GLU A 39 12.77 4.79 -0.18
C GLU A 39 12.99 4.56 -1.69
N ALA A 40 12.07 3.87 -2.37
CA ALA A 40 12.19 3.62 -3.80
C ALA A 40 12.14 4.92 -4.63
N MET A 41 11.35 5.89 -4.22
CA MET A 41 11.23 7.20 -4.86
C MET A 41 12.42 8.10 -4.53
N TRP A 42 12.89 8.09 -3.29
CA TRP A 42 14.06 8.90 -2.88
C TRP A 42 15.35 8.50 -3.60
N ARG A 43 15.54 7.24 -3.93
CA ARG A 43 16.68 6.78 -4.78
C ARG A 43 16.71 7.46 -6.14
N GLU A 44 15.55 7.88 -6.63
CA GLU A 44 15.39 8.58 -7.92
C GLU A 44 15.28 10.10 -7.76
N GLY A 45 15.48 10.62 -6.55
CA GLY A 45 15.33 12.06 -6.26
C GLY A 45 13.89 12.56 -6.29
N LEU A 46 12.91 11.65 -6.22
CA LEU A 46 11.48 11.98 -6.18
C LEU A 46 10.95 11.93 -4.74
N ASN A 47 10.01 12.82 -4.42
CA ASN A 47 9.39 12.89 -3.10
C ASN A 47 7.94 13.38 -3.19
N TYR A 48 7.14 13.08 -2.17
CA TYR A 48 5.82 13.66 -1.95
C TYR A 48 5.75 14.31 -0.57
N LEU A 49 4.96 15.40 -0.47
CA LEU A 49 4.94 16.28 0.70
C LEU A 49 3.76 16.02 1.64
N HIS A 50 2.86 15.11 1.30
CA HIS A 50 1.78 14.68 2.19
C HIS A 50 2.20 13.48 3.06
N GLY A 51 1.38 13.13 4.05
CA GLY A 51 1.57 11.90 4.83
C GLY A 51 1.34 10.66 3.95
N THR A 52 2.04 9.58 4.25
CA THR A 52 1.84 8.29 3.56
C THR A 52 0.53 7.62 3.97
N GLY A 53 0.03 7.92 5.17
CA GLY A 53 -1.21 7.36 5.64
C GLY A 53 -1.71 7.99 6.94
N HIS A 54 -2.97 7.75 7.21
CA HIS A 54 -3.69 8.27 8.37
C HIS A 54 -4.71 7.25 8.86
N GLY A 55 -5.14 7.37 10.11
CA GLY A 55 -6.27 6.60 10.63
C GLY A 55 -7.57 6.93 9.89
N VAL A 56 -8.46 5.95 9.85
CA VAL A 56 -9.81 6.11 9.29
C VAL A 56 -10.82 5.80 10.38
N GLY A 57 -11.71 6.75 10.66
CA GLY A 57 -12.73 6.61 11.69
C GLY A 57 -13.86 5.67 11.29
N SER A 58 -14.41 4.96 12.28
CA SER A 58 -15.54 4.05 12.06
C SER A 58 -16.85 4.77 11.71
N TYR A 59 -16.92 6.07 11.95
CA TYR A 59 -18.10 6.90 11.73
C TYR A 59 -17.87 7.98 10.65
N LEU A 60 -17.31 7.56 9.50
CA LEU A 60 -17.09 8.38 8.30
C LEU A 60 -16.07 9.52 8.47
N ASN A 61 -15.30 9.60 9.54
CA ASN A 61 -14.21 10.55 9.64
C ASN A 61 -12.99 10.02 8.87
N VAL A 62 -12.78 10.52 7.67
CA VAL A 62 -11.74 10.05 6.75
C VAL A 62 -10.35 10.17 7.37
N HIS A 63 -10.05 11.30 8.03
CA HIS A 63 -8.76 11.55 8.68
C HIS A 63 -8.93 11.51 10.20
N GLU A 64 -8.84 10.33 10.79
CA GLU A 64 -8.98 10.16 12.24
C GLU A 64 -7.68 9.66 12.86
N GLY A 65 -7.18 10.43 13.84
CA GLY A 65 -6.02 10.04 14.65
C GLY A 65 -6.36 9.00 15.72
N PRO A 66 -5.39 8.71 16.62
CA PRO A 66 -4.16 9.50 16.87
C PRO A 66 -2.97 9.15 15.98
N HIS A 67 -2.94 8.00 15.31
CA HIS A 67 -1.81 7.51 14.53
C HIS A 67 -1.81 8.05 13.10
N GLN A 68 -0.61 8.20 12.55
CA GLN A 68 -0.39 8.59 11.15
C GLN A 68 0.93 7.98 10.67
N ILE A 69 1.02 7.64 9.39
CA ILE A 69 2.27 7.26 8.72
C ILE A 69 2.76 8.48 7.96
N ARG A 70 3.83 9.13 8.45
CA ARG A 70 4.37 10.36 7.86
C ARG A 70 5.77 10.68 8.37
N MET A 71 6.49 11.55 7.67
CA MET A 71 7.86 11.94 8.02
C MET A 71 7.95 12.67 9.36
N GLU A 72 7.00 13.55 9.64
CA GLU A 72 7.00 14.32 10.88
C GLU A 72 6.64 13.42 12.06
N TRP A 73 7.38 13.57 13.15
CA TRP A 73 7.20 12.76 14.33
C TRP A 73 5.77 12.78 14.86
N ARG A 74 5.20 11.59 15.02
CA ARG A 74 3.92 11.33 15.68
C ARG A 74 4.13 10.23 16.72
N PRO A 75 3.94 10.53 18.01
CA PRO A 75 4.26 9.57 19.08
C PRO A 75 3.29 8.41 19.18
N ALA A 76 2.07 8.54 18.65
CA ALA A 76 1.06 7.49 18.74
C ALA A 76 1.52 6.22 18.00
N PRO A 77 1.61 5.07 18.70
CA PRO A 77 1.95 3.81 18.06
C PRO A 77 0.80 3.29 17.20
N ILE A 78 1.14 2.46 16.22
CA ILE A 78 0.15 1.64 15.52
C ILE A 78 -0.08 0.40 16.38
N VAL A 79 -1.34 0.14 16.75
CA VAL A 79 -1.73 -1.03 17.54
C VAL A 79 -2.69 -1.92 16.78
N ALA A 80 -2.77 -3.19 17.15
CA ALA A 80 -3.68 -4.15 16.53
C ALA A 80 -5.15 -3.66 16.62
N GLY A 81 -5.89 -3.79 15.52
CA GLY A 81 -7.26 -3.31 15.38
C GLY A 81 -7.37 -1.89 14.79
N MET A 82 -6.28 -1.15 14.68
CA MET A 82 -6.30 0.17 14.00
C MET A 82 -6.34 0.02 12.50
N THR A 83 -7.14 0.87 11.85
CA THR A 83 -7.11 1.07 10.40
C THR A 83 -6.18 2.24 10.06
N VAL A 84 -5.45 2.12 8.96
CA VAL A 84 -4.56 3.17 8.46
C VAL A 84 -4.49 3.11 6.94
N THR A 85 -4.44 4.26 6.26
CA THR A 85 -4.22 4.29 4.81
C THR A 85 -2.74 4.06 4.48
N ASP A 86 -2.51 3.55 3.28
CA ASP A 86 -1.21 3.43 2.61
C ASP A 86 -1.39 4.06 1.23
N GLU A 87 -0.93 5.31 1.07
CA GLU A 87 -1.25 6.16 -0.07
C GLU A 87 -0.04 6.95 -0.61
N PRO A 88 1.11 6.30 -0.84
CA PRO A 88 2.24 6.99 -1.46
C PRO A 88 1.87 7.55 -2.83
N GLY A 89 2.48 8.66 -3.23
CA GLY A 89 2.20 9.26 -4.52
C GLY A 89 3.34 10.14 -5.03
N ILE A 90 3.34 10.45 -6.31
CA ILE A 90 4.24 11.43 -6.95
C ILE A 90 3.40 12.34 -7.84
N TYR A 91 3.65 13.64 -7.74
CA TYR A 91 2.87 14.66 -8.44
C TYR A 91 3.82 15.60 -9.17
N LEU A 92 3.81 15.57 -10.49
CA LEU A 92 4.63 16.41 -11.34
C LEU A 92 3.76 17.57 -11.87
N ALA A 93 3.94 18.76 -11.30
CA ALA A 93 3.11 19.93 -11.60
C ALA A 93 3.02 20.22 -13.10
N GLY A 94 1.82 20.41 -13.61
CA GLY A 94 1.54 20.64 -15.02
C GLY A 94 1.72 19.42 -15.95
N LYS A 95 2.04 18.24 -15.39
CA LYS A 95 2.22 17.00 -16.15
C LYS A 95 1.19 15.93 -15.76
N PHE A 96 1.37 15.27 -14.62
CA PHE A 96 0.50 14.21 -14.12
C PHE A 96 0.76 13.94 -12.63
N GLY A 97 -0.14 13.15 -12.01
CA GLY A 97 0.03 12.60 -10.68
C GLY A 97 -0.27 11.11 -10.65
N VAL A 98 0.36 10.40 -9.72
CA VAL A 98 0.11 8.99 -9.42
C VAL A 98 -0.05 8.82 -7.93
N ARG A 99 -1.10 8.12 -7.50
CA ARG A 99 -1.29 7.60 -6.14
C ARG A 99 -1.82 6.18 -6.25
N ILE A 100 -1.28 5.28 -5.45
CA ILE A 100 -1.81 3.93 -5.25
C ILE A 100 -2.15 3.82 -3.78
N GLU A 101 -3.40 3.45 -3.47
CA GLU A 101 -3.91 3.54 -2.12
C GLU A 101 -4.67 2.29 -1.70
N ASN A 102 -4.57 1.96 -0.43
CA ASN A 102 -5.40 0.98 0.26
C ASN A 102 -5.65 1.44 1.70
N THR A 103 -6.75 0.99 2.28
CA THR A 103 -6.94 1.01 3.74
C THR A 103 -6.48 -0.31 4.31
N LEU A 104 -5.64 -0.25 5.32
CA LEU A 104 -5.02 -1.40 5.97
C LEU A 104 -5.54 -1.57 7.39
N LEU A 105 -5.65 -2.80 7.83
CA LEU A 105 -5.89 -3.17 9.23
C LEU A 105 -4.58 -3.69 9.83
N ALA A 106 -4.16 -3.12 10.96
CA ALA A 106 -3.06 -3.67 11.74
C ALA A 106 -3.54 -4.91 12.49
N VAL A 107 -2.88 -6.04 12.27
CA VAL A 107 -3.24 -7.33 12.89
C VAL A 107 -2.02 -7.98 13.54
N PRO A 108 -2.20 -8.86 14.55
CA PRO A 108 -1.10 -9.64 15.12
C PRO A 108 -0.40 -10.47 14.04
N TYR A 109 0.93 -10.54 14.11
CA TYR A 109 1.74 -11.39 13.24
C TYR A 109 2.32 -12.59 14.00
N LYS A 110 3.14 -12.33 15.01
CA LYS A 110 3.69 -13.36 15.88
C LYS A 110 4.23 -12.77 17.19
N SER A 111 4.34 -13.63 18.21
CA SER A 111 5.04 -13.37 19.45
C SER A 111 6.41 -14.05 19.46
N THR A 112 7.44 -13.40 20.00
CA THR A 112 8.80 -13.91 20.15
C THR A 112 9.40 -13.45 21.47
N ASP A 113 10.61 -13.88 21.79
CA ASP A 113 11.37 -13.39 22.96
C ASP A 113 11.68 -11.89 22.89
N PHE A 114 11.53 -11.27 21.70
CA PHE A 114 11.68 -9.83 21.48
C PHE A 114 10.35 -9.06 21.57
N GLY A 115 9.23 -9.73 21.88
CA GLY A 115 7.90 -9.14 22.03
C GLY A 115 6.94 -9.47 20.90
N GLU A 116 5.83 -8.73 20.88
CA GLU A 116 4.76 -8.89 19.91
C GLU A 116 5.10 -8.15 18.61
N PHE A 117 4.77 -8.78 17.48
CA PHE A 117 4.90 -8.19 16.14
C PHE A 117 3.57 -8.10 15.45
N LEU A 118 3.40 -7.04 14.66
CA LEU A 118 2.22 -6.75 13.86
C LEU A 118 2.54 -6.82 12.36
N GLN A 119 1.49 -6.91 11.57
CA GLN A 119 1.49 -6.79 10.11
C GLN A 119 0.23 -6.08 9.64
N PHE A 120 0.16 -5.80 8.34
CA PHE A 120 -1.02 -5.21 7.73
C PHE A 120 -1.81 -6.23 6.91
N GLU A 121 -3.14 -6.09 6.96
CA GLU A 121 -4.12 -6.75 6.09
C GLU A 121 -4.84 -5.68 5.27
N ALA A 122 -4.93 -5.87 3.94
CA ALA A 122 -5.63 -4.95 3.05
C ALA A 122 -7.16 -5.08 3.19
N LEU A 123 -7.85 -3.96 3.33
CA LEU A 123 -9.31 -3.91 3.47
C LEU A 123 -10.02 -3.49 2.18
N THR A 124 -9.48 -2.51 1.44
CA THR A 124 -10.09 -1.97 0.22
C THR A 124 -9.58 -2.74 -0.99
N LEU A 125 -10.17 -3.91 -1.22
CA LEU A 125 -9.73 -4.83 -2.28
C LEU A 125 -10.15 -4.31 -3.66
N CYS A 126 -9.16 -3.96 -4.49
CA CYS A 126 -9.33 -3.52 -5.86
C CYS A 126 -8.12 -3.99 -6.69
N PRO A 127 -8.29 -4.40 -7.96
CA PRO A 127 -7.15 -4.71 -8.81
C PRO A 127 -6.24 -3.49 -8.99
N ILE A 128 -4.93 -3.71 -8.88
CA ILE A 128 -3.93 -2.70 -9.27
C ILE A 128 -3.73 -2.79 -10.77
N ASP A 129 -3.84 -1.67 -11.49
CA ASP A 129 -3.62 -1.66 -12.94
C ASP A 129 -2.20 -2.10 -13.29
N LYS A 130 -2.12 -3.17 -14.08
CA LYS A 130 -0.85 -3.76 -14.52
C LYS A 130 -0.24 -3.05 -15.73
N THR A 131 -1.07 -2.32 -16.48
CA THR A 131 -0.66 -1.68 -17.75
C THR A 131 0.54 -0.75 -17.62
N PRO A 132 0.63 0.10 -16.56
CA PRO A 132 1.77 1.00 -16.41
C PRO A 132 3.01 0.34 -15.81
N ILE A 133 2.93 -0.89 -15.31
CA ILE A 133 4.04 -1.52 -14.58
C ILE A 133 5.22 -1.81 -15.51
N ILE A 134 6.42 -1.39 -15.09
CA ILE A 134 7.69 -1.84 -15.65
C ILE A 134 8.15 -3.04 -14.80
N ARG A 135 7.90 -4.25 -15.32
CA ARG A 135 8.14 -5.52 -14.61
C ARG A 135 9.57 -5.66 -14.09
N GLU A 136 10.54 -5.21 -14.86
CA GLU A 136 11.98 -5.29 -14.58
C GLU A 136 12.42 -4.42 -13.39
N MET A 137 11.62 -3.41 -13.03
CA MET A 137 11.86 -2.58 -11.84
C MET A 137 11.42 -3.25 -10.54
N LEU A 138 10.56 -4.27 -10.61
CA LEU A 138 10.08 -5.01 -9.44
C LEU A 138 11.02 -6.15 -9.08
N SER A 139 11.28 -6.34 -7.79
CA SER A 139 11.96 -7.55 -7.32
C SER A 139 11.06 -8.78 -7.44
N ALA A 140 11.64 -9.98 -7.37
CA ALA A 140 10.87 -11.23 -7.35
C ALA A 140 9.85 -11.27 -6.20
N GLU A 141 10.22 -10.73 -5.03
CA GLU A 141 9.32 -10.66 -3.87
C GLU A 141 8.17 -9.66 -4.07
N GLU A 142 8.42 -8.51 -4.70
CA GLU A 142 7.38 -7.51 -5.00
C GLU A 142 6.38 -8.07 -6.02
N VAL A 143 6.85 -8.81 -7.02
CA VAL A 143 5.99 -9.52 -7.97
C VAL A 143 5.18 -10.63 -7.30
N ALA A 144 5.82 -11.45 -6.48
CA ALA A 144 5.13 -12.51 -5.76
C ALA A 144 4.02 -11.94 -4.85
N TRP A 145 4.30 -10.82 -4.18
CA TRP A 145 3.32 -10.13 -3.35
C TRP A 145 2.14 -9.60 -4.19
N LEU A 146 2.40 -8.90 -5.30
CA LEU A 146 1.35 -8.36 -6.17
C LEU A 146 0.45 -9.46 -6.73
N ASN A 147 1.05 -10.57 -7.19
CA ASN A 147 0.29 -11.72 -7.68
C ASN A 147 -0.55 -12.38 -6.56
N ALA A 148 -0.04 -12.43 -5.34
CA ALA A 148 -0.80 -12.94 -4.18
C ALA A 148 -1.95 -11.99 -3.81
N TYR A 149 -1.72 -10.68 -3.82
CA TYR A 149 -2.74 -9.67 -3.59
C TYR A 149 -3.86 -9.77 -4.65
N HIS A 150 -3.53 -9.83 -5.94
CA HIS A 150 -4.50 -9.99 -7.02
C HIS A 150 -5.31 -11.27 -6.89
N ARG A 151 -4.70 -12.38 -6.47
CA ARG A 151 -5.42 -13.62 -6.19
C ARG A 151 -6.45 -13.43 -5.08
N THR A 152 -6.06 -12.79 -3.97
CA THR A 152 -6.99 -12.45 -2.88
C THR A 152 -8.13 -11.56 -3.36
N VAL A 153 -7.83 -10.54 -4.17
CA VAL A 153 -8.86 -9.66 -4.78
C VAL A 153 -9.86 -10.49 -5.58
N TYR A 154 -9.38 -11.38 -6.46
CA TYR A 154 -10.25 -12.22 -7.26
C TYR A 154 -11.09 -13.17 -6.40
N GLU A 155 -10.47 -13.90 -5.48
CA GLU A 155 -11.15 -14.88 -4.63
C GLU A 155 -12.24 -14.24 -3.75
N ARG A 156 -12.00 -13.05 -3.24
CA ARG A 156 -12.95 -12.36 -2.38
C ARG A 156 -14.08 -11.66 -3.13
N LEU A 157 -13.82 -11.09 -4.31
CA LEU A 157 -14.79 -10.30 -5.04
C LEU A 157 -15.58 -11.10 -6.08
N ALA A 158 -14.96 -12.07 -6.75
CA ALA A 158 -15.60 -12.83 -7.82
C ALA A 158 -16.93 -13.53 -7.43
N PRO A 159 -17.15 -14.00 -6.18
CA PRO A 159 -18.43 -14.58 -5.77
C PRO A 159 -19.61 -13.60 -5.78
N HIS A 160 -19.32 -12.30 -5.73
CA HIS A 160 -20.33 -11.22 -5.63
C HIS A 160 -20.62 -10.54 -6.98
N LEU A 161 -19.99 -11.00 -8.08
CA LEU A 161 -20.03 -10.36 -9.39
C LEU A 161 -20.80 -11.21 -10.40
N GLY A 162 -21.44 -10.54 -11.35
CA GLY A 162 -22.05 -11.18 -12.54
C GLY A 162 -20.98 -11.75 -13.50
N ALA A 163 -21.41 -12.47 -14.52
CA ALA A 163 -20.49 -13.20 -15.40
C ALA A 163 -19.52 -12.28 -16.15
N SER A 164 -19.97 -11.11 -16.62
CA SER A 164 -19.15 -10.14 -17.35
C SER A 164 -18.10 -9.46 -16.46
N GLU A 165 -18.52 -9.01 -15.27
CA GLU A 165 -17.64 -8.37 -14.30
C GLU A 165 -16.61 -9.37 -13.76
N LYS A 166 -17.03 -10.62 -13.52
CA LYS A 166 -16.13 -11.69 -13.10
C LYS A 166 -15.08 -12.02 -14.16
N ALA A 167 -15.45 -12.03 -15.45
CA ALA A 167 -14.49 -12.22 -16.54
C ALA A 167 -13.49 -11.07 -16.61
N TRP A 168 -13.96 -9.82 -16.48
CA TRP A 168 -13.09 -8.66 -16.40
C TRP A 168 -12.16 -8.72 -15.18
N LEU A 169 -12.70 -9.01 -13.98
CA LEU A 169 -11.90 -9.11 -12.76
C LEU A 169 -10.81 -10.17 -12.90
N LYS A 170 -11.14 -11.32 -13.51
CA LYS A 170 -10.16 -12.39 -13.76
C LYS A 170 -8.99 -11.86 -14.60
N ALA A 171 -9.26 -11.18 -15.71
CA ALA A 171 -8.21 -10.59 -16.56
C ALA A 171 -7.41 -9.49 -15.82
N ALA A 172 -8.07 -8.64 -15.05
CA ALA A 172 -7.44 -7.59 -14.28
C ALA A 172 -6.48 -8.12 -13.19
N THR A 173 -6.77 -9.29 -12.64
CA THR A 173 -6.03 -9.93 -11.55
C THR A 173 -5.07 -11.05 -11.98
N GLU A 174 -4.90 -11.28 -13.28
CA GLU A 174 -3.89 -12.23 -13.78
C GLU A 174 -2.48 -11.85 -13.33
N ALA A 175 -1.64 -12.85 -13.10
CA ALA A 175 -0.24 -12.66 -12.72
C ALA A 175 0.55 -11.85 -13.78
N ILE A 176 1.56 -11.10 -13.33
CA ILE A 176 2.51 -10.35 -14.19
C ILE A 176 3.83 -11.08 -14.36
#